data_8eb551eec85b5c3b3e6cfaa6fc8418f7
#
_entry.id   8eb551eec85b5c3b3e6cfaa6fc8418f7
#
_cell.length_a   1.000
_cell.length_b   1.000
_cell.length_c   1.000
_cell.angle_alpha   90.00
_cell.angle_beta   90.00
_cell.angle_gamma   90.00
#
_symmetry.space_group_name_H-M   'P 1'
#
loop_
_entity.id
_entity.type
_entity.pdbx_description
1 polymer ?
#
loop_
_entity_poly.entity_id
_entity_poly.type
_entity_poly.pdbx_seq_one_letter_code
_entity_poly.pdbx_strand_id
1 'polypeptide(L)'
;PISKYYMTGYSADPEGSDILLGTNRLFGESDWQFLPTEVPNEYRIRNSMSYYYAAVKDASTLAKAHIIQKRSGSEDNEIWMLERVYYSDPPLSAGTYKIRNENSFKLMVVKDASELENVEIVQNGTGGENSEWEIVPATFGFVQLRNKKSQKFLAVKNASLEVGEVLVQRSVSTPNSYWTISKETYMDSGTKRVVYTLRNQLSELYAVVKNASTADGASVVQNNTGGKNKLWAFEKQSSNASTRSFDLEQTEIATDFDKPEVMVDCKNDMILLDYPFKSPTELIVRILDLSGKQVYEGRRQVDGSNNVITISQFNNALH
;
A
#
# COMPACT_ATOMS: atom_id res chain seq x y z
N PRO A 1 -5.88 6.36 12.10
CA PRO A 1 -4.70 7.19 12.17
C PRO A 1 -3.50 6.28 12.05
N ILE A 2 -2.66 6.52 11.04
CA ILE A 2 -1.36 5.86 10.95
C ILE A 2 -0.59 6.36 12.15
N SER A 3 -0.14 5.44 13.01
CA SER A 3 0.75 5.81 14.10
C SER A 3 2.00 6.42 13.47
N LYS A 4 2.20 7.72 13.66
CA LYS A 4 3.41 8.38 13.20
C LYS A 4 4.52 7.97 14.14
N TYR A 5 5.49 7.23 13.61
CA TYR A 5 6.74 6.99 14.29
C TYR A 5 7.77 7.99 13.81
N TYR A 6 8.57 8.48 14.73
CA TYR A 6 9.68 9.36 14.44
C TYR A 6 10.98 8.62 14.71
N MET A 7 11.94 8.76 13.82
CA MET A 7 13.29 8.29 14.06
C MET A 7 13.93 9.22 15.08
N THR A 8 14.27 8.70 16.25
CA THR A 8 14.81 9.48 17.38
C THR A 8 16.20 9.03 17.74
N GLY A 9 17.10 9.97 17.93
CA GLY A 9 18.43 9.75 18.47
C GLY A 9 18.49 10.21 19.92
N TYR A 10 19.19 9.48 20.79
CA TYR A 10 19.38 9.85 22.18
C TYR A 10 20.45 10.97 22.30
N SER A 11 20.16 12.02 23.08
CA SER A 11 20.94 13.27 23.06
C SER A 11 22.12 13.34 24.04
N ALA A 12 22.17 12.51 25.11
CA ALA A 12 23.16 12.68 26.18
C ALA A 12 24.56 12.11 25.85
N ASP A 13 24.63 10.98 25.13
CA ASP A 13 25.86 10.42 24.56
C ASP A 13 25.52 9.71 23.27
N PRO A 14 25.54 10.46 22.16
CA PRO A 14 25.01 9.94 20.91
C PRO A 14 25.91 8.92 20.22
N GLU A 15 27.22 8.87 20.52
CA GLU A 15 28.14 7.96 19.82
C GLU A 15 27.82 6.51 20.11
N GLY A 16 27.45 5.75 19.07
CA GLY A 16 27.12 4.34 19.16
C GLY A 16 25.73 4.03 19.73
N SER A 17 24.94 5.06 20.10
CA SER A 17 23.57 4.85 20.58
C SER A 17 22.62 4.46 19.46
N ASP A 18 21.70 3.56 19.74
CA ASP A 18 20.69 3.10 18.80
C ASP A 18 19.76 4.26 18.38
N ILE A 19 19.40 4.28 17.10
CA ILE A 19 18.35 5.12 16.58
C ILE A 19 17.04 4.32 16.71
N LEU A 20 16.10 4.86 17.46
CA LEU A 20 14.84 4.20 17.78
C LEU A 20 13.68 4.84 17.04
N LEU A 21 12.59 4.09 16.88
CA LEU A 21 11.31 4.62 16.43
C LEU A 21 10.46 5.00 17.64
N GLY A 22 10.22 6.29 17.83
CA GLY A 22 9.38 6.84 18.89
C GLY A 22 8.02 7.31 18.37
N THR A 23 7.00 7.27 19.21
CA THR A 23 5.65 7.78 18.90
C THR A 23 5.52 9.30 19.13
N ASN A 24 6.43 9.89 19.90
CA ASN A 24 6.47 11.30 20.18
C ASN A 24 7.54 11.99 19.35
N ARG A 25 7.19 13.16 18.80
CA ARG A 25 8.18 14.03 18.19
C ARG A 25 8.88 14.81 19.31
N LEU A 26 10.13 14.45 19.58
CA LEU A 26 10.99 15.19 20.48
C LEU A 26 11.73 16.28 19.68
N PHE A 27 11.65 17.52 20.13
CA PHE A 27 12.26 18.64 19.43
C PHE A 27 13.76 18.45 19.30
N GLY A 28 14.27 18.49 18.07
CA GLY A 28 15.67 18.30 17.75
C GLY A 28 16.14 16.84 17.68
N GLU A 29 15.71 15.98 18.60
CA GLU A 29 16.11 14.57 18.62
C GLU A 29 15.52 13.75 17.47
N SER A 30 14.36 14.16 16.95
CA SER A 30 13.66 13.52 15.82
C SER A 30 13.76 14.30 14.52
N ASP A 31 14.56 15.36 14.46
CA ASP A 31 14.77 16.13 13.25
C ASP A 31 16.07 15.70 12.56
N TRP A 32 15.95 15.23 11.30
CA TRP A 32 17.06 14.69 10.53
C TRP A 32 17.25 15.43 9.22
N GLN A 33 18.49 15.67 8.86
CA GLN A 33 18.90 16.31 7.62
C GLN A 33 19.42 15.26 6.64
N PHE A 34 18.98 15.35 5.39
CA PHE A 34 19.51 14.55 4.29
C PHE A 34 20.58 15.37 3.58
N LEU A 35 21.82 14.97 3.73
CA LEU A 35 22.98 15.63 3.13
C LEU A 35 23.39 14.84 1.88
N PRO A 36 23.22 15.39 0.66
CA PRO A 36 23.58 14.67 -0.55
C PRO A 36 25.07 14.40 -0.60
N THR A 37 25.45 13.27 -1.17
CA THR A 37 26.84 12.96 -1.57
C THR A 37 27.09 13.44 -3.00
N GLU A 38 28.27 13.14 -3.55
CA GLU A 38 28.58 13.40 -4.97
C GLU A 38 27.88 12.42 -5.91
N VAL A 39 27.37 11.28 -5.38
CA VAL A 39 26.65 10.27 -6.14
C VAL A 39 25.15 10.55 -6.09
N PRO A 40 24.44 10.55 -7.22
CA PRO A 40 23.01 10.78 -7.26
C PRO A 40 22.24 9.76 -6.41
N ASN A 41 21.23 10.24 -5.67
CA ASN A 41 20.38 9.46 -4.75
C ASN A 41 21.08 8.89 -3.50
N GLU A 42 22.34 9.21 -3.28
CA GLU A 42 23.05 8.86 -2.07
C GLU A 42 23.10 10.06 -1.09
N TYR A 43 22.83 9.76 0.16
CA TYR A 43 22.73 10.76 1.23
C TYR A 43 23.40 10.26 2.50
N ARG A 44 23.94 11.21 3.28
CA ARG A 44 24.18 11.01 4.70
C ARG A 44 23.03 11.59 5.48
N ILE A 45 22.54 10.86 6.46
CA ILE A 45 21.40 11.27 7.30
C ILE A 45 21.97 11.71 8.64
N ARG A 46 21.83 13.02 8.96
CA ARG A 46 22.41 13.63 10.15
C ARG A 46 21.31 14.16 11.07
N ASN A 47 21.41 13.84 12.36
CA ASN A 47 20.51 14.41 13.35
C ASN A 47 20.77 15.92 13.51
N SER A 48 19.72 16.72 13.59
CA SER A 48 19.84 18.18 13.63
C SER A 48 20.32 18.71 14.97
N MET A 49 20.17 17.95 16.05
CA MET A 49 20.56 18.35 17.41
C MET A 49 21.94 17.84 17.78
N SER A 50 22.17 16.53 17.62
CA SER A 50 23.46 15.91 17.97
C SER A 50 24.56 16.12 16.92
N TYR A 51 24.15 16.40 15.67
CA TYR A 51 25.02 16.46 14.50
C TYR A 51 25.69 15.11 14.15
N TYR A 52 25.23 14.00 14.74
CA TYR A 52 25.72 12.66 14.45
C TYR A 52 24.96 12.05 13.28
N TYR A 53 25.63 11.14 12.58
CA TYR A 53 25.11 10.49 11.40
C TYR A 53 24.46 9.16 11.75
N ALA A 54 23.40 8.82 11.03
CA ALA A 54 22.84 7.48 11.06
C ALA A 54 23.79 6.52 10.34
N ALA A 55 24.20 5.45 11.01
CA ALA A 55 25.13 4.46 10.49
C ALA A 55 24.64 3.04 10.80
N VAL A 56 24.94 2.10 9.91
CA VAL A 56 24.74 0.68 10.22
C VAL A 56 25.82 0.23 11.21
N LYS A 57 25.43 -0.27 12.38
CA LYS A 57 26.35 -0.73 13.41
C LYS A 57 27.34 -1.75 12.86
N ASP A 58 28.64 -1.55 13.17
CA ASP A 58 29.75 -2.42 12.78
C ASP A 58 29.84 -2.66 11.26
N ALA A 59 29.30 -1.76 10.43
CA ALA A 59 29.20 -1.91 8.98
C ALA A 59 28.59 -3.26 8.56
N SER A 60 27.65 -3.78 9.36
CA SER A 60 27.02 -5.08 9.14
C SER A 60 26.22 -5.14 7.86
N THR A 61 26.41 -6.20 7.09
CA THR A 61 25.60 -6.49 5.87
C THR A 61 24.41 -7.42 6.16
N LEU A 62 24.22 -7.79 7.43
CA LEU A 62 23.15 -8.69 7.84
C LEU A 62 21.81 -7.94 7.93
N ALA A 63 20.73 -8.63 7.56
CA ALA A 63 19.39 -8.10 7.78
C ALA A 63 19.13 -7.86 9.27
N LYS A 64 18.38 -6.78 9.59
CA LYS A 64 18.06 -6.37 10.97
C LYS A 64 19.26 -5.87 11.79
N ALA A 65 20.36 -5.50 11.15
CA ALA A 65 21.45 -4.79 11.83
C ALA A 65 20.92 -3.49 12.47
N HIS A 66 21.45 -3.14 13.63
CA HIS A 66 21.08 -1.90 14.32
C HIS A 66 21.54 -0.67 13.54
N ILE A 67 20.76 0.36 13.60
CA ILE A 67 21.13 1.69 13.14
C ILE A 67 21.51 2.50 14.37
N ILE A 68 22.69 3.08 14.33
CA ILE A 68 23.28 3.84 15.45
C ILE A 68 23.61 5.26 15.03
N GLN A 69 23.82 6.12 15.99
CA GLN A 69 24.41 7.45 15.79
C GLN A 69 25.94 7.38 15.80
N LYS A 70 26.59 7.99 14.82
CA LYS A 70 28.04 8.02 14.68
C LYS A 70 28.54 9.45 14.40
N ARG A 71 29.65 9.84 15.04
CA ARG A 71 30.20 11.19 14.88
C ARG A 71 30.82 11.41 13.50
N SER A 72 31.45 10.41 12.94
CA SER A 72 32.09 10.48 11.61
C SER A 72 31.03 10.58 10.51
N GLY A 73 31.27 11.35 9.48
CA GLY A 73 30.46 11.47 8.28
C GLY A 73 31.23 11.03 7.04
N SER A 74 32.18 10.11 7.18
CA SER A 74 33.13 9.74 6.10
C SER A 74 33.12 8.24 5.74
N GLU A 75 32.37 7.41 6.45
CA GLU A 75 32.37 5.96 6.23
C GLU A 75 31.20 5.51 5.33
N ASP A 76 31.40 4.39 4.64
CA ASP A 76 30.42 3.85 3.67
C ASP A 76 29.13 3.37 4.37
N ASN A 77 29.20 2.89 5.61
CA ASN A 77 28.04 2.46 6.39
C ASN A 77 27.15 3.61 6.89
N GLU A 78 27.50 4.85 6.57
CA GLU A 78 26.72 6.07 6.81
C GLU A 78 26.05 6.59 5.53
N ILE A 79 26.30 5.92 4.39
CA ILE A 79 25.71 6.28 3.10
C ILE A 79 24.40 5.51 2.93
N TRP A 80 23.36 6.25 2.62
CA TRP A 80 22.01 5.75 2.42
C TRP A 80 21.54 6.07 1.02
N MET A 81 21.15 5.06 0.29
CA MET A 81 20.51 5.25 -1.01
C MET A 81 19.01 5.49 -0.80
N LEU A 82 18.51 6.61 -1.28
CA LEU A 82 17.08 6.89 -1.31
C LEU A 82 16.51 6.40 -2.64
N GLU A 83 15.82 5.29 -2.58
CA GLU A 83 15.05 4.81 -3.71
C GLU A 83 13.64 5.38 -3.65
N ARG A 84 13.18 5.93 -4.77
CA ARG A 84 11.78 6.30 -4.91
C ARG A 84 10.97 5.01 -4.99
N VAL A 85 10.30 4.65 -3.92
CA VAL A 85 9.35 3.54 -3.96
C VAL A 85 8.10 4.04 -4.70
N TYR A 86 7.97 3.64 -5.95
CA TYR A 86 6.72 3.78 -6.68
C TYR A 86 5.78 2.73 -6.11
N TYR A 87 4.85 3.17 -5.29
CA TYR A 87 3.72 2.33 -4.94
C TYR A 87 2.83 2.27 -6.19
N SER A 88 2.96 1.20 -6.96
CA SER A 88 1.98 0.94 -8.00
C SER A 88 0.59 0.89 -7.36
N ASP A 89 -0.39 1.45 -8.04
CA ASP A 89 -1.78 1.23 -7.65
C ASP A 89 -2.02 -0.25 -7.41
N PRO A 90 -2.85 -0.61 -6.42
CA PRO A 90 -3.22 -2.00 -6.22
C PRO A 90 -3.68 -2.62 -7.55
N PRO A 91 -3.24 -3.83 -7.90
CA PRO A 91 -3.55 -4.45 -9.19
C PRO A 91 -5.04 -4.79 -9.35
N LEU A 92 -5.84 -4.41 -8.36
CA LEU A 92 -7.29 -4.55 -8.33
C LEU A 92 -7.93 -3.20 -7.99
N SER A 93 -8.93 -2.80 -8.76
CA SER A 93 -9.71 -1.59 -8.49
C SER A 93 -10.50 -1.71 -7.19
N ALA A 94 -10.85 -0.56 -6.59
CA ALA A 94 -11.81 -0.53 -5.49
C ALA A 94 -13.13 -1.22 -5.89
N GLY A 95 -13.75 -1.88 -4.93
CA GLY A 95 -14.99 -2.63 -5.15
C GLY A 95 -15.14 -3.84 -4.23
N THR A 96 -16.24 -4.54 -4.37
CA THR A 96 -16.54 -5.74 -3.59
C THR A 96 -16.16 -6.99 -4.36
N TYR A 97 -15.51 -7.92 -3.69
CA TYR A 97 -15.01 -9.16 -4.26
C TYR A 97 -15.32 -10.37 -3.37
N LYS A 98 -15.55 -11.51 -3.99
CA LYS A 98 -15.36 -12.81 -3.35
C LYS A 98 -13.92 -13.25 -3.59
N ILE A 99 -13.26 -13.70 -2.53
CA ILE A 99 -11.84 -14.09 -2.56
C ILE A 99 -11.76 -15.59 -2.43
N ARG A 100 -11.30 -16.26 -3.50
CA ARG A 100 -11.27 -17.72 -3.60
C ARG A 100 -9.85 -18.24 -3.56
N ASN A 101 -9.58 -19.22 -2.69
CA ASN A 101 -8.28 -19.87 -2.62
C ASN A 101 -8.04 -20.76 -3.83
N GLU A 102 -6.85 -20.68 -4.43
CA GLU A 102 -6.53 -21.40 -5.67
C GLU A 102 -6.21 -22.90 -5.45
N ASN A 103 -5.93 -23.30 -4.22
CA ASN A 103 -5.71 -24.72 -3.89
C ASN A 103 -7.02 -25.48 -3.61
N SER A 104 -7.92 -24.85 -2.85
CA SER A 104 -9.15 -25.49 -2.38
C SER A 104 -10.39 -25.11 -3.17
N PHE A 105 -10.31 -24.04 -3.97
CA PHE A 105 -11.43 -23.36 -4.65
C PHE A 105 -12.53 -22.88 -3.69
N LYS A 106 -12.20 -22.69 -2.40
CA LYS A 106 -13.11 -22.21 -1.37
C LYS A 106 -12.96 -20.72 -1.13
N LEU A 107 -14.02 -20.10 -0.64
CA LEU A 107 -14.09 -18.66 -0.35
C LEU A 107 -13.43 -18.35 1.00
N MET A 108 -12.77 -17.21 1.07
CA MET A 108 -12.35 -16.58 2.32
C MET A 108 -13.58 -15.99 3.01
N VAL A 109 -13.91 -16.46 4.20
CA VAL A 109 -15.13 -16.07 4.91
C VAL A 109 -14.85 -15.73 6.38
N VAL A 110 -15.67 -14.86 6.94
CA VAL A 110 -15.74 -14.72 8.40
C VAL A 110 -16.48 -15.93 8.96
N LYS A 111 -15.85 -16.62 9.90
CA LYS A 111 -16.41 -17.84 10.54
C LYS A 111 -17.79 -17.57 11.12
N ASP A 112 -18.71 -18.51 10.87
CA ASP A 112 -20.11 -18.50 11.32
C ASP A 112 -20.87 -17.22 10.96
N ALA A 113 -20.40 -16.49 9.95
CA ALA A 113 -20.94 -15.21 9.54
C ALA A 113 -21.11 -14.21 10.72
N SER A 114 -20.23 -14.32 11.72
CA SER A 114 -20.23 -13.51 12.94
C SER A 114 -19.85 -12.05 12.65
N GLU A 115 -20.40 -11.15 13.45
CA GLU A 115 -20.07 -9.71 13.42
C GLU A 115 -19.22 -9.30 14.63
N LEU A 116 -18.81 -10.23 15.47
CA LEU A 116 -18.02 -9.96 16.67
C LEU A 116 -16.54 -9.65 16.34
N GLU A 117 -15.87 -8.96 17.25
CA GLU A 117 -14.43 -8.72 17.17
C GLU A 117 -13.60 -10.00 17.28
N ASN A 118 -12.44 -10.02 16.61
CA ASN A 118 -11.46 -11.10 16.70
C ASN A 118 -11.98 -12.49 16.25
N VAL A 119 -13.08 -12.53 15.51
CA VAL A 119 -13.55 -13.78 14.91
C VAL A 119 -12.60 -14.20 13.78
N GLU A 120 -12.26 -15.47 13.75
CA GLU A 120 -11.35 -16.06 12.76
C GLU A 120 -11.88 -15.94 11.34
N ILE A 121 -10.94 -15.80 10.43
CA ILE A 121 -11.17 -15.94 8.99
C ILE A 121 -10.84 -17.38 8.61
N VAL A 122 -11.79 -18.01 7.94
CA VAL A 122 -11.70 -19.40 7.49
C VAL A 122 -12.00 -19.50 6.01
N GLN A 123 -11.76 -20.65 5.41
CA GLN A 123 -12.29 -20.95 4.08
C GLN A 123 -13.57 -21.75 4.16
N ASN A 124 -14.50 -21.52 3.21
CA ASN A 124 -15.72 -22.32 3.10
C ASN A 124 -16.18 -22.43 1.64
N GLY A 125 -16.78 -23.56 1.28
CA GLY A 125 -17.32 -23.80 -0.08
C GLY A 125 -18.45 -22.84 -0.46
N THR A 126 -19.19 -22.33 0.53
CA THR A 126 -20.29 -21.37 0.36
C THR A 126 -20.11 -20.16 1.26
N GLY A 127 -20.74 -19.05 0.90
CA GLY A 127 -20.77 -17.86 1.73
C GLY A 127 -21.72 -16.81 1.15
N GLY A 128 -22.36 -16.07 2.06
CA GLY A 128 -23.13 -14.87 1.76
C GLY A 128 -22.27 -13.61 1.84
N GLU A 129 -22.81 -12.53 2.42
CA GLU A 129 -22.08 -11.27 2.60
C GLU A 129 -20.82 -11.38 3.48
N ASN A 130 -20.76 -12.43 4.34
CA ASN A 130 -19.57 -12.76 5.13
C ASN A 130 -18.38 -13.27 4.28
N SER A 131 -18.60 -13.58 2.99
CA SER A 131 -17.56 -13.92 2.01
C SER A 131 -17.25 -12.78 1.04
N GLU A 132 -17.92 -11.66 1.19
CA GLU A 132 -17.74 -10.50 0.34
C GLU A 132 -16.83 -9.46 1.04
N TRP A 133 -15.79 -9.05 0.33
CA TRP A 133 -14.75 -8.18 0.84
C TRP A 133 -14.61 -6.96 -0.04
N GLU A 134 -14.73 -5.80 0.54
CA GLU A 134 -14.49 -4.53 -0.13
C GLU A 134 -13.01 -4.18 -0.07
N ILE A 135 -12.41 -3.88 -1.22
CA ILE A 135 -11.06 -3.31 -1.28
C ILE A 135 -11.19 -1.82 -0.99
N VAL A 136 -10.65 -1.40 0.14
CA VAL A 136 -10.55 -0.01 0.56
C VAL A 136 -9.11 0.46 0.37
N PRO A 137 -8.85 1.35 -0.59
CA PRO A 137 -7.51 1.90 -0.78
C PRO A 137 -6.98 2.59 0.48
N ALA A 138 -5.71 2.41 0.75
CA ALA A 138 -5.00 3.07 1.83
C ALA A 138 -3.78 3.82 1.29
N THR A 139 -3.06 4.53 2.15
CA THR A 139 -1.85 5.25 1.75
C THR A 139 -0.74 4.29 1.32
N PHE A 140 0.16 4.77 0.47
CA PHE A 140 1.35 4.03 0.00
C PHE A 140 1.06 2.73 -0.76
N GLY A 141 -0.03 2.68 -1.54
CA GLY A 141 -0.39 1.50 -2.33
C GLY A 141 -0.88 0.29 -1.53
N PHE A 142 -1.02 0.43 -0.21
CA PHE A 142 -1.68 -0.58 0.60
C PHE A 142 -3.19 -0.55 0.43
N VAL A 143 -3.81 -1.66 0.78
CA VAL A 143 -5.27 -1.76 0.86
C VAL A 143 -5.70 -2.34 2.21
N GLN A 144 -6.94 -2.11 2.55
CA GLN A 144 -7.65 -2.86 3.57
C GLN A 144 -8.76 -3.68 2.93
N LEU A 145 -9.01 -4.85 3.46
CA LEU A 145 -10.12 -5.70 3.04
C LEU A 145 -11.20 -5.62 4.11
N ARG A 146 -12.30 -4.94 3.80
CA ARG A 146 -13.43 -4.75 4.70
C ARG A 146 -14.51 -5.76 4.39
N ASN A 147 -14.91 -6.57 5.36
CA ASN A 147 -15.99 -7.52 5.18
C ASN A 147 -17.33 -6.79 5.03
N LYS A 148 -18.10 -7.17 4.02
CA LYS A 148 -19.36 -6.48 3.71
C LYS A 148 -20.41 -6.65 4.81
N LYS A 149 -20.51 -7.83 5.44
CA LYS A 149 -21.48 -8.08 6.50
C LYS A 149 -21.12 -7.36 7.80
N SER A 150 -19.92 -7.58 8.31
CA SER A 150 -19.51 -7.09 9.63
C SER A 150 -18.94 -5.68 9.63
N GLN A 151 -18.61 -5.13 8.45
CA GLN A 151 -17.92 -3.85 8.27
C GLN A 151 -16.54 -3.77 8.95
N LYS A 152 -15.96 -4.94 9.29
CA LYS A 152 -14.64 -5.05 9.93
C LYS A 152 -13.55 -5.41 8.92
N PHE A 153 -12.31 -5.07 9.26
CA PHE A 153 -11.14 -5.27 8.43
C PHE A 153 -10.48 -6.63 8.68
N LEU A 154 -10.01 -7.26 7.61
CA LEU A 154 -9.10 -8.39 7.68
C LEU A 154 -7.80 -7.98 8.37
N ALA A 155 -7.40 -8.66 9.43
CA ALA A 155 -6.21 -8.34 10.21
C ALA A 155 -5.53 -9.59 10.74
N VAL A 156 -4.24 -9.47 11.07
CA VAL A 156 -3.51 -10.48 11.83
C VAL A 156 -3.89 -10.36 13.31
N LYS A 157 -4.26 -11.47 13.94
CA LYS A 157 -4.63 -11.49 15.36
C LYS A 157 -3.49 -10.95 16.24
N ASN A 158 -3.85 -10.09 17.20
CA ASN A 158 -2.95 -9.48 18.15
C ASN A 158 -1.73 -8.74 17.53
N ALA A 159 -1.80 -8.36 16.26
CA ALA A 159 -0.67 -7.79 15.52
C ALA A 159 0.60 -8.65 15.60
N SER A 160 0.45 -9.97 15.66
CA SER A 160 1.55 -10.93 15.76
C SER A 160 2.44 -10.87 14.52
N LEU A 161 3.75 -11.09 14.73
CA LEU A 161 4.74 -11.26 13.67
C LEU A 161 5.04 -12.73 13.38
N GLU A 162 4.46 -13.65 14.18
CA GLU A 162 4.77 -15.06 14.14
C GLU A 162 4.08 -15.79 12.99
N VAL A 163 4.81 -16.73 12.39
CA VAL A 163 4.28 -17.64 11.38
C VAL A 163 3.21 -18.53 11.98
N GLY A 164 2.10 -18.70 11.28
CA GLY A 164 0.99 -19.57 11.71
C GLY A 164 -0.09 -18.84 12.51
N GLU A 165 0.10 -17.55 12.85
CA GLU A 165 -0.95 -16.79 13.53
C GLU A 165 -2.18 -16.62 12.63
N VAL A 166 -3.37 -16.74 13.23
CA VAL A 166 -4.64 -16.69 12.51
C VAL A 166 -5.00 -15.28 12.07
N LEU A 167 -5.68 -15.19 10.95
CA LEU A 167 -6.31 -13.95 10.54
C LEU A 167 -7.70 -13.84 11.19
N VAL A 168 -8.05 -12.61 11.54
CA VAL A 168 -9.30 -12.26 12.21
C VAL A 168 -9.92 -11.02 11.59
N GLN A 169 -11.15 -10.72 11.93
CA GLN A 169 -11.76 -9.43 11.63
C GLN A 169 -11.64 -8.45 12.81
N ARG A 170 -11.39 -7.15 12.50
CA ARG A 170 -11.24 -6.09 13.49
C ARG A 170 -11.87 -4.78 13.04
N SER A 171 -12.51 -4.05 13.98
CA SER A 171 -13.09 -2.72 13.71
C SER A 171 -12.03 -1.64 13.55
N VAL A 172 -10.86 -1.80 14.18
CA VAL A 172 -9.82 -0.78 14.21
C VAL A 172 -8.83 -0.97 13.07
N SER A 173 -8.59 0.12 12.35
CA SER A 173 -7.56 0.20 11.31
C SER A 173 -6.19 0.39 11.96
N THR A 174 -5.36 -0.65 11.90
CA THR A 174 -4.00 -0.70 12.46
C THR A 174 -3.06 -1.34 11.43
N PRO A 175 -1.71 -1.18 11.52
CA PRO A 175 -0.78 -1.70 10.52
C PRO A 175 -0.95 -3.19 10.18
N ASN A 176 -1.42 -4.01 11.14
CA ASN A 176 -1.72 -5.42 10.91
C ASN A 176 -3.00 -5.68 10.09
N SER A 177 -3.76 -4.64 9.72
CA SER A 177 -4.90 -4.70 8.80
C SER A 177 -4.62 -4.12 7.42
N TYR A 178 -3.38 -3.70 7.15
CA TYR A 178 -2.96 -3.25 5.83
C TYR A 178 -2.31 -4.38 5.05
N TRP A 179 -2.63 -4.45 3.77
CA TRP A 179 -2.19 -5.53 2.89
C TRP A 179 -1.66 -4.98 1.57
N THR A 180 -0.62 -5.61 1.06
CA THR A 180 -0.22 -5.47 -0.34
C THR A 180 -0.85 -6.59 -1.14
N ILE A 181 -1.52 -6.24 -2.23
CA ILE A 181 -2.01 -7.20 -3.23
C ILE A 181 -0.99 -7.23 -4.36
N SER A 182 -0.44 -8.40 -4.65
CA SER A 182 0.47 -8.57 -5.79
C SER A 182 -0.13 -9.55 -6.80
N LYS A 183 -0.11 -9.17 -8.07
CA LYS A 183 -0.60 -9.99 -9.18
C LYS A 183 0.43 -11.06 -9.52
N GLU A 184 0.00 -12.30 -9.62
CA GLU A 184 0.80 -13.42 -10.09
C GLU A 184 0.10 -14.12 -11.26
N THR A 185 0.86 -14.80 -12.08
CA THR A 185 0.33 -15.62 -13.18
C THR A 185 1.02 -16.97 -13.21
N TYR A 186 0.26 -18.02 -13.46
CA TYR A 186 0.82 -19.34 -13.71
C TYR A 186 0.02 -20.09 -14.78
N MET A 187 0.60 -21.14 -15.32
CA MET A 187 -0.06 -22.01 -16.29
C MET A 187 -0.71 -23.18 -15.57
N ASP A 188 -2.00 -23.38 -15.80
CA ASP A 188 -2.76 -24.52 -15.30
C ASP A 188 -3.37 -25.27 -16.48
N SER A 189 -2.89 -26.49 -16.74
CA SER A 189 -3.34 -27.33 -17.85
C SER A 189 -3.40 -26.59 -19.20
N GLY A 190 -2.39 -25.75 -19.47
CA GLY A 190 -2.30 -24.96 -20.70
C GLY A 190 -3.09 -23.64 -20.68
N THR A 191 -3.83 -23.35 -19.61
CA THR A 191 -4.56 -22.09 -19.44
C THR A 191 -3.79 -21.14 -18.53
N LYS A 192 -3.60 -19.88 -18.96
CA LYS A 192 -3.01 -18.83 -18.11
C LYS A 192 -4.01 -18.39 -17.05
N ARG A 193 -3.64 -18.57 -15.79
CA ARG A 193 -4.40 -18.13 -14.63
C ARG A 193 -3.83 -16.86 -14.06
N VAL A 194 -4.68 -15.91 -13.74
CA VAL A 194 -4.33 -14.68 -13.02
C VAL A 194 -4.82 -14.82 -11.58
N VAL A 195 -3.90 -14.69 -10.64
CA VAL A 195 -4.15 -14.85 -9.21
C VAL A 195 -3.39 -13.78 -8.45
N TYR A 196 -3.62 -13.71 -7.14
CA TYR A 196 -3.03 -12.66 -6.31
C TYR A 196 -2.50 -13.25 -5.02
N THR A 197 -1.49 -12.58 -4.45
CA THR A 197 -1.05 -12.79 -3.08
C THR A 197 -1.48 -11.60 -2.22
N LEU A 198 -1.72 -11.88 -0.94
CA LEU A 198 -2.00 -10.89 0.09
C LEU A 198 -0.84 -10.92 1.09
N ARG A 199 -0.03 -9.86 1.15
CA ARG A 199 1.09 -9.74 2.09
C ARG A 199 0.77 -8.68 3.13
N ASN A 200 0.85 -9.03 4.40
CA ASN A 200 0.58 -8.11 5.49
C ASN A 200 1.69 -7.04 5.61
N GLN A 201 1.32 -5.80 5.86
CA GLN A 201 2.27 -4.70 5.97
C GLN A 201 3.19 -4.85 7.20
N LEU A 202 2.62 -5.27 8.35
CA LEU A 202 3.34 -5.29 9.61
C LEU A 202 4.29 -6.49 9.72
N SER A 203 3.77 -7.69 9.42
CA SER A 203 4.53 -8.94 9.56
C SER A 203 5.32 -9.33 8.33
N GLU A 204 4.98 -8.75 7.18
CA GLU A 204 5.49 -9.11 5.86
C GLU A 204 5.18 -10.55 5.42
N LEU A 205 4.28 -11.23 6.13
CA LEU A 205 3.85 -12.59 5.85
C LEU A 205 2.61 -12.61 4.95
N TYR A 206 2.42 -13.74 4.25
CA TYR A 206 1.30 -13.93 3.32
C TYR A 206 0.08 -14.53 4.02
N ALA A 207 -1.13 -14.13 3.59
CA ALA A 207 -2.36 -14.82 3.94
C ALA A 207 -2.41 -16.18 3.22
N VAL A 208 -2.49 -17.27 3.97
CA VAL A 208 -2.49 -18.64 3.45
C VAL A 208 -3.55 -19.50 4.13
N VAL A 209 -4.07 -20.48 3.44
CA VAL A 209 -4.89 -21.52 4.09
C VAL A 209 -3.96 -22.47 4.85
N LYS A 210 -4.21 -22.63 6.15
CA LYS A 210 -3.40 -23.45 7.06
C LYS A 210 -3.24 -24.87 6.52
N ASN A 211 -1.99 -25.36 6.50
CA ASN A 211 -1.61 -26.70 6.07
C ASN A 211 -2.09 -27.07 4.65
N ALA A 212 -2.31 -26.09 3.78
CA ALA A 212 -2.90 -26.30 2.46
C ALA A 212 -4.20 -27.12 2.47
N SER A 213 -4.97 -27.04 3.56
CA SER A 213 -6.21 -27.79 3.74
C SER A 213 -7.22 -27.45 2.64
N THR A 214 -7.99 -28.45 2.21
CA THR A 214 -9.14 -28.28 1.31
C THR A 214 -10.48 -28.41 2.03
N ALA A 215 -10.47 -28.60 3.37
CA ALA A 215 -11.68 -28.73 4.15
C ALA A 215 -12.38 -27.39 4.41
N ASP A 216 -13.70 -27.41 4.56
CA ASP A 216 -14.46 -26.27 5.08
C ASP A 216 -14.05 -25.98 6.52
N GLY A 217 -14.07 -24.71 6.91
CA GLY A 217 -13.70 -24.27 8.24
C GLY A 217 -12.19 -24.21 8.50
N ALA A 218 -11.34 -24.55 7.52
CA ALA A 218 -9.90 -24.43 7.71
C ALA A 218 -9.50 -22.96 7.85
N SER A 219 -8.69 -22.65 8.88
CA SER A 219 -8.26 -21.28 9.21
C SER A 219 -7.40 -20.68 8.10
N VAL A 220 -7.55 -19.39 7.88
CA VAL A 220 -6.60 -18.58 7.14
C VAL A 220 -5.60 -18.00 8.14
N VAL A 221 -4.32 -18.23 7.88
CA VAL A 221 -3.20 -17.82 8.76
C VAL A 221 -2.18 -17.00 7.99
N GLN A 222 -1.29 -16.33 8.69
CA GLN A 222 -0.13 -15.75 8.03
C GLN A 222 1.04 -16.74 7.96
N ASN A 223 1.79 -16.73 6.85
CA ASN A 223 2.96 -17.59 6.67
C ASN A 223 3.99 -16.95 5.71
N ASN A 224 5.26 -17.28 5.87
CA ASN A 224 6.34 -16.84 5.00
C ASN A 224 6.44 -17.67 3.70
N THR A 225 5.86 -18.87 3.68
CA THR A 225 5.87 -19.79 2.54
C THR A 225 4.45 -20.24 2.20
N GLY A 226 4.27 -20.76 1.00
CA GLY A 226 3.01 -21.35 0.56
C GLY A 226 3.07 -21.68 -0.94
N GLY A 227 2.38 -22.76 -1.31
CA GLY A 227 2.11 -23.11 -2.70
C GLY A 227 0.83 -22.43 -3.22
N LYS A 228 -0.05 -23.18 -3.88
CA LYS A 228 -1.34 -22.67 -4.35
C LYS A 228 -2.25 -22.16 -3.20
N ASN A 229 -2.03 -22.61 -1.95
CA ASN A 229 -2.78 -22.17 -0.77
C ASN A 229 -2.52 -20.72 -0.33
N LYS A 230 -1.50 -20.03 -0.89
CA LYS A 230 -1.28 -18.59 -0.72
C LYS A 230 -1.85 -17.74 -1.86
N LEU A 231 -2.31 -18.41 -2.92
CA LEU A 231 -2.82 -17.77 -4.12
C LEU A 231 -4.33 -17.62 -4.05
N TRP A 232 -4.81 -16.45 -4.43
CA TRP A 232 -6.21 -16.06 -4.31
C TRP A 232 -6.73 -15.50 -5.63
N ALA A 233 -7.88 -15.99 -6.08
CA ALA A 233 -8.64 -15.37 -7.16
C ALA A 233 -9.61 -14.36 -6.57
N PHE A 234 -9.69 -13.18 -7.18
CA PHE A 234 -10.62 -12.11 -6.79
C PHE A 234 -11.75 -12.04 -7.82
N GLU A 235 -12.93 -12.40 -7.40
CA GLU A 235 -14.15 -12.43 -8.21
C GLU A 235 -14.97 -11.17 -7.91
N LYS A 236 -14.91 -10.16 -8.78
CA LYS A 236 -15.63 -8.90 -8.58
C LYS A 236 -17.14 -9.13 -8.56
N GLN A 237 -17.79 -8.58 -7.56
CA GLN A 237 -19.24 -8.65 -7.45
C GLN A 237 -19.84 -7.41 -8.12
N SER A 238 -20.84 -7.63 -8.98
CA SER A 238 -21.62 -6.52 -9.53
C SER A 238 -22.48 -5.92 -8.42
N SER A 239 -22.41 -4.61 -8.24
CA SER A 239 -23.37 -3.91 -7.41
C SER A 239 -24.74 -4.00 -8.10
N ASN A 240 -25.68 -4.72 -7.51
CA ASN A 240 -27.10 -4.58 -7.87
C ASN A 240 -27.59 -3.22 -7.34
N ALA A 241 -27.12 -2.14 -7.95
CA ALA A 241 -27.80 -0.88 -7.86
C ALA A 241 -29.08 -1.04 -8.69
N SER A 242 -30.22 -1.06 -8.02
CA SER A 242 -31.54 -0.96 -8.63
C SER A 242 -31.53 0.18 -9.65
N THR A 243 -31.46 -0.16 -10.92
CA THR A 243 -31.48 0.74 -12.04
C THR A 243 -32.84 1.41 -12.10
N ARG A 244 -32.92 2.69 -11.75
CA ARG A 244 -33.84 3.56 -12.47
C ARG A 244 -33.20 3.80 -13.83
N SER A 245 -33.83 3.21 -14.83
CA SER A 245 -33.47 3.33 -16.23
C SER A 245 -33.45 4.82 -16.65
N PHE A 246 -32.30 5.27 -17.10
CA PHE A 246 -32.21 6.28 -18.14
C PHE A 246 -31.49 5.60 -19.30
N ASP A 247 -32.26 5.35 -20.35
CA ASP A 247 -31.73 4.94 -21.64
C ASP A 247 -30.76 6.01 -22.16
N LEU A 248 -29.50 5.65 -22.25
CA LEU A 248 -28.55 6.28 -23.13
C LEU A 248 -27.75 5.18 -23.81
N GLU A 249 -27.76 5.24 -25.11
CA GLU A 249 -27.23 4.25 -26.04
C GLU A 249 -25.81 3.79 -25.68
N GLN A 250 -25.65 2.46 -25.73
CA GLN A 250 -24.36 1.78 -25.62
C GLN A 250 -23.45 2.20 -26.77
N THR A 251 -22.39 2.91 -26.42
CA THR A 251 -21.18 2.85 -27.22
C THR A 251 -20.21 1.95 -26.47
N GLU A 252 -19.84 0.83 -27.09
CA GLU A 252 -18.82 -0.08 -26.60
C GLU A 252 -17.53 0.71 -26.34
N ILE A 253 -17.11 0.78 -25.07
CA ILE A 253 -15.79 1.29 -24.73
C ILE A 253 -14.89 0.08 -24.44
N ALA A 254 -13.95 -0.11 -25.34
CA ALA A 254 -12.90 -1.11 -25.25
C ALA A 254 -12.17 -1.03 -23.91
N THR A 255 -12.01 -2.19 -23.31
CA THR A 255 -11.19 -2.44 -22.13
C THR A 255 -9.72 -2.39 -22.50
N ASP A 256 -8.96 -1.76 -21.66
CA ASP A 256 -7.50 -1.63 -21.55
C ASP A 256 -7.00 -0.22 -21.87
N PHE A 257 -7.21 0.67 -20.91
CA PHE A 257 -6.52 1.96 -20.92
C PHE A 257 -5.44 1.93 -19.84
N ASP A 258 -4.19 2.03 -20.28
CA ASP A 258 -3.08 2.41 -19.43
C ASP A 258 -3.46 3.69 -18.68
N LYS A 259 -3.34 3.67 -17.35
CA LYS A 259 -3.61 4.86 -16.54
C LYS A 259 -2.57 5.93 -16.85
N PRO A 260 -2.97 7.21 -16.92
CA PRO A 260 -2.01 8.29 -17.12
C PRO A 260 -1.01 8.33 -15.95
N GLU A 261 0.28 8.35 -16.24
CA GLU A 261 1.28 8.71 -15.26
C GLU A 261 1.28 10.23 -15.06
N VAL A 262 1.09 10.66 -13.81
CA VAL A 262 1.15 12.06 -13.44
C VAL A 262 2.43 12.29 -12.66
N MET A 263 3.39 12.99 -13.26
CA MET A 263 4.59 13.46 -12.55
C MET A 263 4.43 14.94 -12.22
N VAL A 264 4.73 15.30 -10.96
CA VAL A 264 4.75 16.69 -10.51
C VAL A 264 6.19 17.11 -10.30
N ASP A 265 6.69 18.03 -11.12
CA ASP A 265 8.00 18.64 -10.95
C ASP A 265 7.85 19.98 -10.22
N CYS A 266 8.03 19.95 -8.90
CA CYS A 266 7.91 21.13 -8.05
C CYS A 266 9.01 22.17 -8.25
N LYS A 267 10.12 21.82 -8.93
CA LYS A 267 11.21 22.79 -9.19
C LYS A 267 10.95 23.69 -10.38
N ASN A 268 10.16 23.17 -11.33
CA ASN A 268 9.85 23.86 -12.57
C ASN A 268 8.36 24.25 -12.66
N ASP A 269 7.60 24.11 -11.59
CA ASP A 269 6.17 24.38 -11.54
C ASP A 269 5.40 23.68 -12.68
N MET A 270 5.71 22.41 -12.92
CA MET A 270 5.12 21.63 -14.01
C MET A 270 4.44 20.38 -13.52
N ILE A 271 3.31 20.05 -14.13
CA ILE A 271 2.68 18.72 -14.06
C ILE A 271 2.92 18.06 -15.41
N LEU A 272 3.62 16.94 -15.42
CA LEU A 272 3.79 16.12 -16.61
C LEU A 272 2.75 15.01 -16.59
N LEU A 273 1.97 14.92 -17.66
CA LEU A 273 1.02 13.83 -17.88
C LEU A 273 1.61 12.92 -18.97
N ASP A 274 2.04 11.73 -18.60
CA ASP A 274 2.42 10.71 -19.56
C ASP A 274 1.21 9.81 -19.83
N TYR A 275 0.49 10.16 -20.88
CA TYR A 275 -0.67 9.40 -21.35
C TYR A 275 -0.78 9.50 -22.87
N PRO A 276 -0.89 8.36 -23.58
CA PRO A 276 -1.02 8.35 -25.03
C PRO A 276 -2.45 8.74 -25.45
N PHE A 277 -2.76 10.04 -25.47
CA PHE A 277 -4.02 10.52 -26.00
C PHE A 277 -4.07 10.24 -27.52
N LYS A 278 -5.02 9.44 -27.96
CA LYS A 278 -5.17 9.06 -29.37
C LYS A 278 -5.86 10.12 -30.24
N SER A 279 -6.42 11.16 -29.61
CA SER A 279 -7.08 12.27 -30.28
C SER A 279 -7.05 13.50 -29.38
N PRO A 280 -7.27 14.72 -29.91
CA PRO A 280 -7.40 15.91 -29.07
C PRO A 280 -8.48 15.68 -28.01
N THR A 281 -8.12 15.83 -26.75
CA THR A 281 -9.01 15.60 -25.61
C THR A 281 -8.99 16.81 -24.69
N GLU A 282 -10.16 17.23 -24.21
CA GLU A 282 -10.25 18.25 -23.17
C GLU A 282 -10.09 17.61 -21.81
N LEU A 283 -9.07 18.06 -21.05
CA LEU A 283 -8.85 17.66 -19.67
C LEU A 283 -9.36 18.73 -18.72
N ILE A 284 -10.03 18.30 -17.67
CA ILE A 284 -10.37 19.15 -16.52
C ILE A 284 -9.35 18.84 -15.41
N VAL A 285 -8.51 19.82 -15.10
CA VAL A 285 -7.53 19.72 -14.01
C VAL A 285 -8.12 20.36 -12.77
N ARG A 286 -8.23 19.60 -11.69
CA ARG A 286 -8.66 20.10 -10.37
C ARG A 286 -7.55 19.87 -9.35
N ILE A 287 -7.25 20.90 -8.56
CA ILE A 287 -6.35 20.79 -7.42
C ILE A 287 -7.17 21.02 -6.15
N LEU A 288 -6.97 20.12 -5.20
CA LEU A 288 -7.61 20.16 -3.90
C LEU A 288 -6.53 20.42 -2.84
N ASP A 289 -6.85 21.18 -1.80
CA ASP A 289 -6.01 21.29 -0.62
C ASP A 289 -6.11 20.03 0.25
N LEU A 290 -5.32 19.97 1.31
CA LEU A 290 -5.29 18.82 2.23
C LEU A 290 -6.62 18.60 2.99
N SER A 291 -7.53 19.56 2.95
CA SER A 291 -8.89 19.44 3.50
C SER A 291 -9.90 18.90 2.50
N GLY A 292 -9.49 18.72 1.24
CA GLY A 292 -10.36 18.32 0.13
C GLY A 292 -11.09 19.48 -0.53
N LYS A 293 -10.80 20.74 -0.16
CA LYS A 293 -11.39 21.91 -0.79
C LYS A 293 -10.70 22.18 -2.13
N GLN A 294 -11.49 22.40 -3.18
CA GLN A 294 -10.98 22.75 -4.50
C GLN A 294 -10.35 24.15 -4.47
N VAL A 295 -9.05 24.22 -4.78
CA VAL A 295 -8.28 25.46 -4.85
C VAL A 295 -8.01 25.91 -6.29
N TYR A 296 -8.15 24.98 -7.24
CA TYR A 296 -8.04 25.30 -8.66
C TYR A 296 -8.91 24.37 -9.52
N GLU A 297 -9.46 24.90 -10.61
CA GLU A 297 -10.01 24.14 -11.74
C GLU A 297 -9.64 24.84 -13.04
N GLY A 298 -9.14 24.10 -13.99
CA GLY A 298 -8.82 24.59 -15.32
C GLY A 298 -9.04 23.54 -16.39
N ARG A 299 -9.38 23.98 -17.60
CA ARG A 299 -9.52 23.11 -18.77
C ARG A 299 -8.31 23.26 -19.69
N ARG A 300 -7.85 22.15 -20.24
CA ARG A 300 -6.71 22.08 -21.17
C ARG A 300 -7.02 21.14 -22.31
N GLN A 301 -6.66 21.55 -23.51
CA GLN A 301 -6.65 20.67 -24.67
C GLN A 301 -5.29 19.97 -24.74
N VAL A 302 -5.31 18.65 -24.88
CA VAL A 302 -4.13 17.82 -25.09
C VAL A 302 -4.27 17.09 -26.42
N ASP A 303 -3.23 17.08 -27.22
CA ASP A 303 -3.24 16.58 -28.61
C ASP A 303 -2.36 15.33 -28.81
N GLY A 304 -1.86 14.75 -27.75
CA GLY A 304 -1.02 13.53 -27.80
C GLY A 304 0.46 13.81 -28.04
N SER A 305 0.86 15.02 -28.36
CA SER A 305 2.26 15.34 -28.69
C SER A 305 3.01 16.10 -27.60
N ASN A 306 2.31 16.71 -26.65
CA ASN A 306 2.94 17.47 -25.56
C ASN A 306 1.99 17.59 -24.34
N ASN A 307 2.19 16.73 -23.39
CA ASN A 307 1.31 16.57 -22.22
C ASN A 307 1.85 17.28 -20.97
N VAL A 308 2.56 18.39 -21.15
CA VAL A 308 3.09 19.22 -20.05
C VAL A 308 2.09 20.30 -19.68
N ILE A 309 1.65 20.30 -18.42
CA ILE A 309 0.83 21.36 -17.85
C ILE A 309 1.72 22.20 -16.93
N THR A 310 1.90 23.47 -17.25
CA THR A 310 2.69 24.39 -16.43
C THR A 310 1.83 24.93 -15.28
N ILE A 311 2.31 24.82 -14.04
CA ILE A 311 1.60 25.25 -12.83
C ILE A 311 1.87 26.74 -12.51
N SER A 312 2.64 27.44 -13.30
CA SER A 312 3.03 28.85 -13.06
C SER A 312 1.86 29.82 -12.80
N GLN A 313 0.62 29.37 -13.02
CA GLN A 313 -0.60 30.11 -12.68
C GLN A 313 -1.13 29.84 -11.26
N PHE A 314 -0.52 28.93 -10.48
CA PHE A 314 -1.02 28.57 -9.14
C PHE A 314 -0.44 29.44 -8.02
N ASN A 315 0.66 30.15 -8.27
CA ASN A 315 1.31 30.98 -7.25
C ASN A 315 0.46 32.19 -6.77
N ASN A 316 -0.63 32.51 -7.45
CA ASN A 316 -1.54 33.58 -7.02
C ASN A 316 -2.73 33.09 -6.16
N ALA A 317 -2.87 31.79 -5.92
CA ALA A 317 -3.98 31.21 -5.15
C ALA A 317 -3.57 30.67 -3.77
N LEU A 318 -2.27 30.77 -3.41
CA LEU A 318 -1.71 30.25 -2.17
C LEU A 318 -1.23 31.36 -1.19
N HIS A 319 -1.67 32.61 -1.41
CA HIS A 319 -1.44 33.71 -0.46
C HIS A 319 -2.74 34.13 0.23
#